data_f36d5913d275216146b56995177d6653
#
_entry.id   f36d5913d275216146b56995177d6653
#
_cell.length_a   1.000
_cell.length_b   1.000
_cell.length_c   1.000
_cell.angle_alpha   90.00
_cell.angle_beta   90.00
_cell.angle_gamma   90.00
#
_symmetry.space_group_name_H-M   'P 1'
#
loop_
_entity.id
_entity.type
_entity.pdbx_description
1 polymer ?
#
loop_
_entity_poly.entity_id
_entity_poly.type
_entity_poly.pdbx_seq_one_letter_code
_entity_poly.pdbx_strand_id
1 'polypeptide(L)'
;KEGAHMKKLTNYQRTAQYLNKVFKLINEEYFNNELEVPTITIQSTVGAYGHVSVNKVWHNDTVATHELNLSADYLNRPIENIVATLIHEGCHLYALQNNIKDTSNRGIYHNKRFKALAEERGLQISRHETYGWTITEPTEKTLDFCIINQLEDIQIVRQTAYSIGISGGKAGSGSAPIARPKKPSSTRKYICPCCGNSFR
;
A
#
# COMPACT_ATOMS: atom_id res chain seq x y z
N LYS A 1 -27.80 18.93 20.46
CA LYS A 1 -27.45 18.04 19.34
C LYS A 1 -26.16 17.32 19.78
N GLU A 2 -26.31 16.09 20.24
CA GLU A 2 -25.18 15.20 20.54
C GLU A 2 -24.36 15.04 19.28
N GLY A 3 -23.07 15.40 19.33
CA GLY A 3 -22.13 15.17 18.25
C GLY A 3 -22.08 13.68 17.95
N ALA A 4 -22.32 13.30 16.71
CA ALA A 4 -22.19 11.92 16.27
C ALA A 4 -20.80 11.42 16.66
N HIS A 5 -20.74 10.59 17.71
CA HIS A 5 -19.49 9.99 18.16
C HIS A 5 -19.01 9.06 17.06
N MET A 6 -18.02 9.53 16.28
CA MET A 6 -17.48 8.71 15.20
C MET A 6 -16.90 7.43 15.81
N LYS A 7 -17.33 6.30 15.28
CA LYS A 7 -16.93 4.98 15.81
C LYS A 7 -15.51 4.68 15.36
N LYS A 8 -14.60 4.56 16.31
CA LYS A 8 -13.16 4.28 16.08
C LYS A 8 -12.92 3.14 15.08
N LEU A 9 -11.89 3.27 14.25
CA LEU A 9 -11.48 2.28 13.24
C LEU A 9 -10.64 1.14 13.85
N THR A 10 -11.26 0.41 14.77
CA THR A 10 -10.65 -0.70 15.52
C THR A 10 -11.10 -2.08 15.02
N ASN A 11 -11.92 -2.12 13.97
CA ASN A 11 -12.52 -3.34 13.45
C ASN A 11 -12.19 -3.49 11.95
N TYR A 12 -11.82 -4.70 11.55
CA TYR A 12 -11.41 -5.00 10.17
C TYR A 12 -12.46 -4.59 9.13
N GLN A 13 -13.73 -4.96 9.34
CA GLN A 13 -14.80 -4.67 8.37
C GLN A 13 -15.01 -3.16 8.17
N ARG A 14 -15.00 -2.40 9.28
CA ARG A 14 -15.11 -0.93 9.20
C ARG A 14 -13.90 -0.31 8.53
N THR A 15 -12.72 -0.81 8.82
CA THR A 15 -11.49 -0.35 8.18
C THR A 15 -11.52 -0.62 6.68
N ALA A 16 -11.95 -1.81 6.25
CA ALA A 16 -12.09 -2.11 4.83
C ALA A 16 -13.11 -1.20 4.13
N GLN A 17 -14.27 -0.97 4.75
CA GLN A 17 -15.28 -0.03 4.23
C GLN A 17 -14.75 1.41 4.18
N TYR A 18 -14.01 1.81 5.21
CA TYR A 18 -13.41 3.13 5.30
C TYR A 18 -12.36 3.36 4.19
N LEU A 19 -11.46 2.40 3.97
CA LEU A 19 -10.47 2.48 2.90
C LEU A 19 -11.12 2.56 1.51
N ASN A 20 -12.22 1.85 1.28
CA ASN A 20 -12.98 1.99 0.05
C ASN A 20 -13.58 3.41 -0.11
N LYS A 21 -14.08 4.00 0.98
CA LYS A 21 -14.55 5.40 0.97
C LYS A 21 -13.40 6.37 0.69
N VAL A 22 -12.27 6.21 1.38
CA VAL A 22 -11.09 7.06 1.18
C VAL A 22 -10.57 6.97 -0.25
N PHE A 23 -10.51 5.77 -0.82
CA PHE A 23 -10.09 5.58 -2.22
C PHE A 23 -11.01 6.29 -3.21
N LYS A 24 -12.33 6.28 -2.98
CA LYS A 24 -13.28 7.01 -3.84
C LYS A 24 -13.02 8.52 -3.79
N LEU A 25 -12.78 9.07 -2.60
CA LEU A 25 -12.43 10.49 -2.45
C LEU A 25 -11.09 10.82 -3.14
N ILE A 26 -10.10 9.93 -3.03
CA ILE A 26 -8.82 10.06 -3.74
C ILE A 26 -9.02 10.02 -5.25
N ASN A 27 -9.85 9.09 -5.76
CA ASN A 27 -10.12 9.00 -7.19
C ASN A 27 -10.78 10.29 -7.71
N GLU A 28 -11.71 10.85 -6.96
CA GLU A 28 -12.35 12.12 -7.29
C GLU A 28 -11.35 13.28 -7.30
N GLU A 29 -10.58 13.47 -6.23
CA GLU A 29 -9.72 14.63 -6.04
C GLU A 29 -8.44 14.61 -6.88
N TYR A 30 -7.80 13.43 -6.99
CA TYR A 30 -6.47 13.30 -7.59
C TYR A 30 -6.46 12.67 -8.98
N PHE A 31 -7.55 12.01 -9.38
CA PHE A 31 -7.64 11.29 -10.63
C PHE A 31 -8.90 11.61 -11.44
N ASN A 32 -9.68 12.65 -11.06
CA ASN A 32 -10.90 13.07 -11.76
C ASN A 32 -11.91 11.94 -12.02
N ASN A 33 -11.98 10.96 -11.11
CA ASN A 33 -12.77 9.73 -11.27
C ASN A 33 -12.37 8.85 -12.48
N GLU A 34 -11.15 8.97 -12.97
CA GLU A 34 -10.68 8.20 -14.14
C GLU A 34 -10.22 6.78 -13.78
N LEU A 35 -9.97 6.49 -12.48
CA LEU A 35 -9.55 5.15 -12.08
C LEU A 35 -10.72 4.17 -12.05
N GLU A 36 -10.52 3.00 -12.68
CA GLU A 36 -11.37 1.85 -12.39
C GLU A 36 -11.27 1.50 -10.90
N VAL A 37 -12.41 1.29 -10.25
CA VAL A 37 -12.41 0.97 -8.81
C VAL A 37 -11.80 -0.41 -8.57
N PRO A 38 -10.66 -0.52 -7.91
CA PRO A 38 -10.03 -1.81 -7.62
C PRO A 38 -10.75 -2.53 -6.47
N THR A 39 -10.51 -3.82 -6.33
CA THR A 39 -10.83 -4.53 -5.10
C THR A 39 -9.78 -4.21 -4.04
N ILE A 40 -10.16 -3.47 -3.00
CA ILE A 40 -9.24 -3.12 -1.91
C ILE A 40 -9.15 -4.28 -0.93
N THR A 41 -7.95 -4.75 -0.67
CA THR A 41 -7.64 -5.81 0.29
C THR A 41 -6.71 -5.31 1.39
N ILE A 42 -6.74 -6.00 2.53
CA ILE A 42 -5.88 -5.73 3.68
C ILE A 42 -5.18 -7.05 4.03
N GLN A 43 -3.97 -7.21 3.52
CA GLN A 43 -3.18 -8.42 3.74
C GLN A 43 -1.77 -8.05 4.21
N SER A 44 -1.17 -8.91 5.01
CA SER A 44 0.23 -8.72 5.41
C SER A 44 1.16 -8.75 4.23
N THR A 45 2.03 -7.73 4.17
CA THR A 45 3.04 -7.61 3.14
C THR A 45 4.35 -7.20 3.79
N VAL A 46 5.32 -8.11 3.82
CA VAL A 46 6.59 -7.85 4.49
C VAL A 46 7.39 -6.79 3.72
N GLY A 47 7.69 -5.68 4.40
CA GLY A 47 8.53 -4.61 3.84
C GLY A 47 7.83 -3.69 2.84
N ALA A 48 6.49 -3.71 2.81
CA ALA A 48 5.71 -2.90 1.88
C ALA A 48 4.48 -2.28 2.53
N TYR A 49 4.12 -1.10 2.09
CA TYR A 49 2.93 -0.39 2.55
C TYR A 49 1.69 -0.75 1.75
N GLY A 50 1.83 -1.04 0.46
CA GLY A 50 0.75 -1.43 -0.43
C GLY A 50 1.27 -2.06 -1.73
N HIS A 51 0.38 -2.49 -2.61
CA HIS A 51 0.66 -2.85 -3.99
C HIS A 51 -0.62 -2.90 -4.83
N VAL A 52 -0.47 -2.75 -6.14
CA VAL A 52 -1.51 -3.02 -7.14
C VAL A 52 -1.13 -4.24 -7.95
N SER A 53 -2.09 -5.13 -8.19
CA SER A 53 -1.88 -6.27 -9.09
C SER A 53 -1.77 -5.81 -10.55
N VAL A 54 -0.78 -6.33 -11.28
CA VAL A 54 -0.60 -6.01 -12.71
C VAL A 54 -1.78 -6.49 -13.54
N ASN A 55 -2.33 -7.65 -13.20
CA ASN A 55 -3.50 -8.21 -13.87
C ASN A 55 -4.75 -8.02 -13.01
N LYS A 56 -5.91 -7.99 -13.65
CA LYS A 56 -7.19 -8.07 -12.96
C LYS A 56 -7.33 -9.47 -12.38
N VAL A 57 -7.23 -9.60 -11.07
CA VAL A 57 -7.19 -10.90 -10.35
C VAL A 57 -8.49 -11.25 -9.62
N TRP A 58 -9.37 -10.27 -9.46
CA TRP A 58 -10.70 -10.47 -8.91
C TRP A 58 -11.72 -10.52 -10.02
N HIS A 59 -12.45 -11.63 -10.11
CA HIS A 59 -13.41 -11.90 -11.17
C HIS A 59 -14.76 -12.29 -10.58
N ASN A 60 -15.81 -11.79 -11.20
CA ASN A 60 -17.15 -12.34 -11.10
C ASN A 60 -17.70 -12.55 -12.53
N ASP A 61 -18.96 -12.93 -12.66
CA ASP A 61 -19.56 -13.26 -13.96
C ASP A 61 -19.56 -12.09 -14.96
N THR A 62 -19.38 -10.86 -14.52
CA THR A 62 -19.53 -9.65 -15.35
C THR A 62 -18.34 -8.71 -15.30
N VAL A 63 -17.54 -8.73 -14.24
CA VAL A 63 -16.49 -7.73 -14.01
C VAL A 63 -15.21 -8.39 -13.53
N ALA A 64 -14.09 -7.88 -14.02
CA ALA A 64 -12.77 -8.19 -13.52
C ALA A 64 -12.10 -6.91 -13.01
N THR A 65 -11.49 -6.96 -11.80
CA THR A 65 -10.85 -5.81 -11.17
C THR A 65 -9.41 -6.11 -10.75
N HIS A 66 -8.59 -5.07 -10.73
CA HIS A 66 -7.28 -5.11 -10.09
C HIS A 66 -7.43 -5.23 -8.57
N GLU A 67 -6.46 -5.85 -7.91
CA GLU A 67 -6.31 -5.78 -6.46
C GLU A 67 -5.45 -4.57 -6.11
N LEU A 68 -5.91 -3.78 -5.15
CA LEU A 68 -5.12 -2.79 -4.43
C LEU A 68 -5.02 -3.26 -2.98
N ASN A 69 -3.86 -3.76 -2.59
CA ASN A 69 -3.63 -4.20 -1.22
C ASN A 69 -2.96 -3.11 -0.39
N LEU A 70 -3.46 -2.89 0.82
CA LEU A 70 -2.75 -2.17 1.87
C LEU A 70 -2.22 -3.16 2.90
N SER A 71 -0.96 -2.98 3.30
CA SER A 71 -0.34 -3.88 4.25
C SER A 71 -0.95 -3.74 5.63
N ALA A 72 -1.53 -4.85 6.11
CA ALA A 72 -2.11 -4.94 7.44
C ALA A 72 -1.11 -4.64 8.57
N ASP A 73 0.18 -4.81 8.31
CA ASP A 73 1.26 -4.63 9.27
C ASP A 73 1.61 -3.15 9.52
N TYR A 74 1.09 -2.24 8.67
CA TYR A 74 1.42 -0.81 8.68
C TYR A 74 0.19 0.11 8.63
N LEU A 75 -1.00 -0.40 8.97
CA LEU A 75 -2.24 0.37 8.92
C LEU A 75 -2.34 1.45 10.00
N ASN A 76 -1.63 1.31 11.10
CA ASN A 76 -1.63 2.26 12.21
C ASN A 76 -0.69 3.46 12.01
N ARG A 77 -0.21 3.67 10.77
CA ARG A 77 0.50 4.91 10.42
C ARG A 77 -0.48 6.09 10.42
N PRO A 78 0.01 7.34 10.57
CA PRO A 78 -0.81 8.53 10.37
C PRO A 78 -1.62 8.45 9.07
N ILE A 79 -2.85 8.96 9.10
CA ILE A 79 -3.78 8.81 7.97
C ILE A 79 -3.25 9.43 6.67
N GLU A 80 -2.51 10.52 6.74
CA GLU A 80 -1.88 11.16 5.59
C GLU A 80 -0.87 10.23 4.90
N ASN A 81 -0.18 9.37 5.65
CA ASN A 81 0.73 8.37 5.09
C ASN A 81 -0.04 7.22 4.42
N ILE A 82 -1.21 6.85 4.94
CA ILE A 82 -2.11 5.88 4.30
C ILE A 82 -2.67 6.45 2.99
N VAL A 83 -3.09 7.71 3.02
CA VAL A 83 -3.57 8.44 1.82
C VAL A 83 -2.45 8.54 0.78
N ALA A 84 -1.23 8.93 1.18
CA ALA A 84 -0.09 8.98 0.27
C ALA A 84 0.21 7.61 -0.36
N THR A 85 0.08 6.52 0.41
CA THR A 85 0.20 5.15 -0.12
C THR A 85 -0.92 4.84 -1.13
N LEU A 86 -2.17 5.19 -0.84
CA LEU A 86 -3.29 4.98 -1.77
C LEU A 86 -3.14 5.78 -3.07
N ILE A 87 -2.63 7.02 -3.00
CA ILE A 87 -2.33 7.82 -4.19
C ILE A 87 -1.19 7.19 -4.99
N HIS A 88 -0.12 6.70 -4.33
CA HIS A 88 0.99 6.00 -4.95
C HIS A 88 0.50 4.78 -5.75
N GLU A 89 -0.29 3.92 -5.12
CA GLU A 89 -0.88 2.75 -5.78
C GLU A 89 -1.89 3.14 -6.87
N GLY A 90 -2.62 4.23 -6.66
CA GLY A 90 -3.48 4.85 -7.67
C GLY A 90 -2.70 5.29 -8.92
N CYS A 91 -1.48 5.82 -8.76
CA CYS A 91 -0.60 6.16 -9.89
C CYS A 91 -0.21 4.92 -10.71
N HIS A 92 0.07 3.79 -10.05
CA HIS A 92 0.31 2.53 -10.75
C HIS A 92 -0.94 2.05 -11.50
N LEU A 93 -2.10 2.12 -10.87
CA LEU A 93 -3.37 1.75 -11.49
C LEU A 93 -3.66 2.64 -12.72
N TYR A 94 -3.47 3.96 -12.59
CA TYR A 94 -3.59 4.91 -13.69
C TYR A 94 -2.63 4.58 -14.85
N ALA A 95 -1.38 4.26 -14.51
CA ALA A 95 -0.38 3.87 -15.50
C ALA A 95 -0.76 2.58 -16.23
N LEU A 96 -1.28 1.56 -15.53
CA LEU A 96 -1.77 0.32 -16.12
C LEU A 96 -2.93 0.59 -17.10
N GLN A 97 -3.93 1.38 -16.70
CA GLN A 97 -5.09 1.70 -17.52
C GLN A 97 -4.72 2.48 -18.79
N ASN A 98 -3.71 3.35 -18.69
CA ASN A 98 -3.27 4.21 -19.79
C ASN A 98 -2.06 3.66 -20.56
N ASN A 99 -1.65 2.43 -20.32
CA ASN A 99 -0.48 1.79 -20.95
C ASN A 99 0.81 2.61 -20.76
N ILE A 100 0.95 3.31 -19.63
CA ILE A 100 2.14 4.07 -19.29
C ILE A 100 3.11 3.12 -18.59
N LYS A 101 4.31 2.99 -19.13
CA LYS A 101 5.37 2.21 -18.51
C LYS A 101 6.03 3.03 -17.38
N ASP A 102 5.45 2.99 -16.20
CA ASP A 102 5.85 3.71 -15.00
C ASP A 102 6.99 3.02 -14.22
N THR A 103 7.16 1.72 -14.45
CA THR A 103 8.23 0.91 -13.87
C THR A 103 9.13 0.32 -14.94
N SER A 104 10.34 -0.09 -14.54
CA SER A 104 11.33 -0.79 -15.36
C SER A 104 11.94 -1.96 -14.57
N ASN A 105 12.89 -2.68 -15.16
CA ASN A 105 13.50 -3.83 -14.54
C ASN A 105 12.46 -4.85 -14.01
N ARG A 106 11.52 -5.25 -14.87
CA ARG A 106 10.42 -6.20 -14.55
C ARG A 106 9.52 -5.73 -13.41
N GLY A 107 9.20 -4.45 -13.36
CA GLY A 107 8.37 -3.87 -12.31
C GLY A 107 9.14 -3.49 -11.02
N ILE A 108 10.47 -3.70 -10.97
CA ILE A 108 11.25 -3.49 -9.75
C ILE A 108 11.66 -2.03 -9.57
N TYR A 109 11.80 -1.25 -10.61
CA TYR A 109 12.34 0.09 -10.54
C TYR A 109 11.32 1.12 -10.98
N HIS A 110 10.94 2.04 -10.08
CA HIS A 110 10.10 3.19 -10.40
C HIS A 110 10.90 4.19 -11.23
N ASN A 111 10.44 4.45 -12.44
CA ASN A 111 11.15 5.33 -13.35
C ASN A 111 10.67 6.79 -13.23
N LYS A 112 11.20 7.67 -14.07
CA LYS A 112 10.83 9.10 -14.07
C LYS A 112 9.37 9.35 -14.47
N ARG A 113 8.71 8.43 -15.19
CA ARG A 113 7.28 8.56 -15.52
C ARG A 113 6.43 8.36 -14.29
N PHE A 114 6.75 7.36 -13.46
CA PHE A 114 6.11 7.20 -12.17
C PHE A 114 6.26 8.46 -11.31
N LYS A 115 7.51 8.97 -11.21
CA LYS A 115 7.79 10.21 -10.47
C LYS A 115 6.87 11.34 -10.93
N ALA A 116 6.82 11.61 -12.23
CA ALA A 116 6.01 12.68 -12.79
C ALA A 116 4.51 12.50 -12.47
N LEU A 117 3.98 11.28 -12.64
CA LEU A 117 2.60 10.95 -12.29
C LEU A 117 2.27 11.22 -10.82
N ALA A 118 3.18 10.84 -9.92
CA ALA A 118 2.98 10.96 -8.49
C ALA A 118 3.12 12.41 -8.01
N GLU A 119 4.10 13.16 -8.54
CA GLU A 119 4.28 14.59 -8.22
C GLU A 119 3.14 15.46 -8.76
N GLU A 120 2.64 15.17 -9.96
CA GLU A 120 1.44 15.81 -10.51
C GLU A 120 0.23 15.65 -9.59
N ARG A 121 0.15 14.52 -8.89
CA ARG A 121 -0.90 14.21 -7.91
C ARG A 121 -0.56 14.63 -6.49
N GLY A 122 0.41 15.53 -6.34
CA GLY A 122 0.72 16.18 -5.07
C GLY A 122 1.44 15.30 -4.06
N LEU A 123 2.18 14.28 -4.50
CA LEU A 123 3.10 13.55 -3.65
C LEU A 123 4.54 14.10 -3.76
N GLN A 124 5.28 14.04 -2.68
CA GLN A 124 6.72 14.25 -2.71
C GLN A 124 7.41 12.92 -2.97
N ILE A 125 8.23 12.87 -4.03
CA ILE A 125 8.89 11.63 -4.46
C ILE A 125 10.39 11.78 -4.40
N SER A 126 11.03 10.91 -3.61
CA SER A 126 12.49 10.81 -3.50
C SER A 126 13.02 9.50 -4.08
N ARG A 127 14.31 9.50 -4.42
CA ARG A 127 14.95 8.37 -5.09
C ARG A 127 15.59 7.41 -4.09
N HIS A 128 15.25 6.12 -4.22
CA HIS A 128 15.97 5.02 -3.59
C HIS A 128 17.00 4.45 -4.58
N GLU A 129 18.18 4.06 -4.11
CA GLU A 129 19.27 3.55 -4.98
C GLU A 129 18.84 2.34 -5.82
N THR A 130 18.20 1.36 -5.19
CA THR A 130 17.81 0.09 -5.82
C THR A 130 16.47 0.17 -6.53
N TYR A 131 15.50 0.92 -5.98
CA TYR A 131 14.10 0.87 -6.40
C TYR A 131 13.63 2.10 -7.17
N GLY A 132 14.54 3.06 -7.42
CA GLY A 132 14.24 4.27 -8.19
C GLY A 132 13.40 5.28 -7.40
N TRP A 133 12.47 5.93 -8.06
CA TRP A 133 11.65 7.02 -7.52
C TRP A 133 10.45 6.49 -6.73
N THR A 134 10.71 5.84 -5.61
CA THR A 134 9.72 5.09 -4.82
C THR A 134 9.47 5.63 -3.42
N ILE A 135 10.40 6.43 -2.87
CA ILE A 135 10.19 7.00 -1.53
C ILE A 135 9.12 8.07 -1.65
N THR A 136 7.99 7.83 -1.02
CA THR A 136 6.78 8.65 -1.12
C THR A 136 6.46 9.29 0.22
N GLU A 137 6.31 10.59 0.21
CA GLU A 137 5.93 11.37 1.39
C GLU A 137 4.68 12.21 1.09
N PRO A 138 3.78 12.39 2.06
CA PRO A 138 2.66 13.30 1.95
C PRO A 138 3.14 14.75 1.84
N THR A 139 2.35 15.58 1.20
CA THR A 139 2.57 17.02 1.10
C THR A 139 1.48 17.79 1.85
N GLU A 140 1.56 19.11 1.91
CA GLU A 140 0.49 19.96 2.45
C GLU A 140 -0.85 19.67 1.76
N LYS A 141 -0.86 19.45 0.44
CA LYS A 141 -2.07 19.06 -0.30
C LYS A 141 -2.69 17.77 0.26
N THR A 142 -1.86 16.80 0.63
CA THR A 142 -2.34 15.55 1.24
C THR A 142 -2.90 15.76 2.64
N LEU A 143 -2.25 16.63 3.43
CA LEU A 143 -2.72 17.00 4.77
C LEU A 143 -4.06 17.74 4.70
N ASP A 144 -4.18 18.74 3.82
CA ASP A 144 -5.43 19.48 3.61
C ASP A 144 -6.57 18.56 3.16
N PHE A 145 -6.29 17.62 2.26
CA PHE A 145 -7.25 16.62 1.84
C PHE A 145 -7.75 15.77 3.04
N CYS A 146 -6.87 15.36 3.93
CA CYS A 146 -7.24 14.60 5.13
C CYS A 146 -8.13 15.45 6.06
N ILE A 147 -7.79 16.72 6.27
CA ILE A 147 -8.53 17.65 7.13
C ILE A 147 -9.92 17.95 6.54
N ILE A 148 -10.00 18.31 5.26
CA ILE A 148 -11.24 18.66 4.57
C ILE A 148 -12.22 17.48 4.59
N ASN A 149 -11.72 16.27 4.36
CA ASN A 149 -12.54 15.06 4.35
C ASN A 149 -12.73 14.43 5.73
N GLN A 150 -12.23 15.08 6.80
CA GLN A 150 -12.32 14.61 8.19
C GLN A 150 -11.86 13.14 8.32
N LEU A 151 -10.70 12.83 7.72
CA LEU A 151 -10.16 11.49 7.76
C LEU A 151 -9.54 11.20 9.13
N GLU A 152 -9.69 9.96 9.60
CA GLU A 152 -9.23 9.52 10.92
C GLU A 152 -8.17 8.41 10.80
N ASP A 153 -7.29 8.37 11.79
CA ASP A 153 -6.29 7.31 11.91
C ASP A 153 -6.92 5.93 12.09
N ILE A 154 -6.37 4.96 11.42
CA ILE A 154 -6.73 3.55 11.56
C ILE A 154 -6.04 3.00 12.81
N GLN A 155 -6.82 2.41 13.72
CA GLN A 155 -6.32 1.92 15.01
C GLN A 155 -6.11 0.40 15.04
N ILE A 156 -6.46 -0.31 13.96
CA ILE A 156 -6.20 -1.73 13.84
C ILE A 156 -4.90 -1.95 13.05
N VAL A 157 -4.08 -2.85 13.54
CA VAL A 157 -2.84 -3.28 12.89
C VAL A 157 -2.66 -4.78 13.12
N ARG A 158 -2.13 -5.48 12.14
CA ARG A 158 -1.74 -6.86 12.29
C ARG A 158 -0.36 -6.94 12.90
N GLN A 159 -0.26 -7.52 14.09
CA GLN A 159 1.03 -7.81 14.69
C GLN A 159 1.55 -9.14 14.17
N THR A 160 2.60 -9.10 13.38
CA THR A 160 3.38 -10.28 12.98
C THR A 160 4.60 -10.41 13.89
N ALA A 161 5.19 -11.60 13.96
CA ALA A 161 6.43 -11.81 14.72
C ALA A 161 7.54 -10.83 14.26
N TYR A 162 7.46 -10.35 13.03
CA TYR A 162 8.38 -9.37 12.46
C TYR A 162 8.11 -7.95 12.95
N SER A 163 6.84 -7.55 13.07
CA SER A 163 6.45 -6.21 13.55
C SER A 163 6.56 -6.06 15.07
N ILE A 164 6.53 -7.16 15.82
CA ILE A 164 6.67 -7.16 17.27
C ILE A 164 8.16 -7.04 17.70
N GLY A 165 9.09 -7.05 16.73
CA GLY A 165 10.53 -7.03 17.06
C GLY A 165 10.98 -8.27 17.84
N ILE A 166 10.24 -9.37 17.78
CA ILE A 166 10.67 -10.65 18.30
C ILE A 166 11.74 -11.23 17.36
N SER A 167 12.88 -10.56 17.30
CA SER A 167 14.13 -11.22 17.07
C SER A 167 14.42 -12.02 18.34
N GLY A 168 13.94 -13.29 18.39
CA GLY A 168 14.32 -14.23 19.43
C GLY A 168 14.11 -13.73 20.85
N GLY A 169 12.88 -13.58 21.30
CA GLY A 169 12.59 -13.54 22.73
C GLY A 169 13.10 -14.82 23.33
N LYS A 170 13.97 -14.74 24.33
CA LYS A 170 14.42 -15.84 25.19
C LYS A 170 13.19 -16.53 25.79
N ALA A 171 12.66 -17.50 25.11
CA ALA A 171 12.02 -18.62 25.76
C ALA A 171 13.14 -19.37 26.47
N GLY A 172 12.99 -19.65 27.75
CA GLY A 172 14.05 -20.11 28.64
C GLY A 172 14.93 -21.19 28.06
N SER A 173 16.19 -21.13 28.47
CA SER A 173 17.20 -22.19 28.48
C SER A 173 17.03 -23.26 27.40
N GLY A 174 17.45 -22.99 26.20
CA GLY A 174 17.54 -23.97 25.14
C GLY A 174 18.03 -23.28 23.88
N SER A 175 19.21 -23.65 23.46
CA SER A 175 19.94 -23.38 22.21
C SER A 175 19.34 -22.34 21.27
N ALA A 176 20.11 -21.29 20.96
CA ALA A 176 19.81 -20.35 19.88
C ALA A 176 19.34 -21.12 18.63
N PRO A 177 18.26 -20.69 17.95
CA PRO A 177 17.87 -21.33 16.71
C PRO A 177 18.99 -21.14 15.71
N ILE A 178 19.66 -22.24 15.40
CA ILE A 178 20.63 -22.32 14.30
C ILE A 178 19.90 -21.83 13.07
N ALA A 179 20.36 -20.74 12.48
CA ALA A 179 19.85 -20.22 11.22
C ALA A 179 19.89 -21.38 10.21
N ARG A 180 18.73 -21.95 9.88
CA ARG A 180 18.66 -23.00 8.88
C ARG A 180 19.22 -22.43 7.58
N PRO A 181 20.17 -23.12 6.93
CA PRO A 181 20.67 -22.69 5.64
C PRO A 181 19.47 -22.54 4.71
N LYS A 182 19.33 -21.35 4.09
CA LYS A 182 18.26 -21.08 3.12
C LYS A 182 18.42 -22.10 2.00
N LYS A 183 17.45 -23.00 1.84
CA LYS A 183 17.41 -23.89 0.67
C LYS A 183 17.43 -23.01 -0.58
N PRO A 184 18.25 -23.30 -1.59
CA PRO A 184 18.21 -22.57 -2.85
C PRO A 184 16.79 -22.67 -3.41
N SER A 185 16.13 -21.54 -3.59
CA SER A 185 14.77 -21.52 -4.11
C SER A 185 14.86 -21.80 -5.62
N SER A 186 14.25 -22.88 -6.07
CA SER A 186 14.16 -23.25 -7.48
C SER A 186 13.22 -22.33 -8.27
N THR A 187 12.46 -21.47 -7.59
CA THR A 187 11.53 -20.52 -8.17
C THR A 187 12.10 -19.11 -8.10
N ARG A 188 12.01 -18.37 -9.20
CA ARG A 188 12.41 -16.97 -9.24
C ARG A 188 11.52 -16.16 -8.31
N LYS A 189 12.13 -15.49 -7.36
CA LYS A 189 11.45 -14.57 -6.45
C LYS A 189 11.31 -13.23 -7.15
N TYR A 190 10.08 -12.82 -7.42
CA TYR A 190 9.77 -11.47 -7.88
C TYR A 190 9.53 -10.60 -6.65
N ILE A 191 10.21 -9.50 -6.57
CA ILE A 191 10.01 -8.52 -5.50
C ILE A 191 9.39 -7.28 -6.14
N CYS A 192 8.18 -6.93 -5.76
CA CYS A 192 7.60 -5.65 -6.14
C CYS A 192 8.36 -4.54 -5.42
N PRO A 193 8.90 -3.55 -6.12
CA PRO A 193 9.78 -2.56 -5.51
C PRO A 193 9.04 -1.44 -4.80
N CYS A 194 7.76 -1.20 -5.14
CA CYS A 194 6.95 -0.25 -4.39
C CYS A 194 6.55 -0.81 -3.03
N CYS A 195 6.47 -2.12 -2.93
CA CYS A 195 5.95 -2.77 -1.76
C CYS A 195 6.86 -3.87 -1.21
N GLY A 196 8.01 -4.17 -1.80
CA GLY A 196 8.91 -5.24 -1.36
C GLY A 196 8.29 -6.65 -1.40
N ASN A 197 7.09 -6.78 -1.95
CA ASN A 197 6.42 -8.06 -2.08
C ASN A 197 7.20 -9.00 -2.98
N SER A 198 7.37 -10.22 -2.50
CA SER A 198 7.96 -11.28 -3.29
C SER A 198 6.92 -12.31 -3.67
N PHE A 199 6.77 -12.53 -4.96
CA PHE A 199 5.97 -13.61 -5.51
C PHE A 199 6.89 -14.76 -5.94
N ARG A 200 6.45 -15.98 -5.74
CA ARG A 200 7.10 -17.21 -6.22
C ARG A 200 6.24 -17.88 -7.27
#